data_9ef127459f8c0d14e91584c24751a487
#
_entry.id   9ef127459f8c0d14e91584c24751a487
#
_cell.length_a   1.000
_cell.length_b   1.000
_cell.length_c   1.000
_cell.angle_alpha   90.00
_cell.angle_beta   90.00
_cell.angle_gamma   90.00
#
_symmetry.space_group_name_H-M   'P 1'
#
loop_
_entity.id
_entity.type
_entity.pdbx_description
1 polymer ?
#
loop_
_entity_poly.entity_id
_entity_poly.type
_entity_poly.pdbx_seq_one_letter_code
_entity_poly.pdbx_strand_id
1 'polypeptide(L)'
;MKKILVPFVFIILLMACKKDVTVSNSSTASEDVNTWIYNSMSYYYLWNTNMPKNSSTNIKDNPMKYFYSILYDYRNTDRFSWIDSSATNLANQLNGINTVLGIKYSIFYTDNTQANIAFVIAYVLKGSPAEKAGLKRGDIILKVDDKAITPSNYASILQNETLKLGLGSYASGVFTNTGTSVSLTKVELQTNPILKDTIIKWGGRKVGYIAYIQFLSSFDDSLRNIFSRFKTGGVNELVIDLRYNGGGYVSSSDLMTNLIVKDIAARAGTVMNKKVYNATYTEELNKSSGSSAFNTNFKFENNNLGTLNRVFFLISNSSASASELVINNLKPFMDVILVGEHTYGKNVGSFTLTDSKNRWNYGLQPITFKIANAKDESNYGTKDGFLPNIAITDNVLPFKQLGDPYETVLNKALLFISPTAFQPFSASRNTPQTKATLFQNKAVSDNIKMDRQDMWMKPNL
;
A
#
# COMPACT_ATOMS: atom_id res chain seq x y z
N MET A 1 -82.37 36.05 8.52
CA MET A 1 -82.33 34.60 8.73
C MET A 1 -80.98 34.05 8.28
N LYS A 2 -80.06 33.85 9.21
CA LYS A 2 -78.71 33.32 8.94
C LYS A 2 -78.72 31.83 9.18
N LYS A 3 -78.40 31.05 8.13
CA LYS A 3 -78.25 29.58 8.21
C LYS A 3 -76.83 29.28 8.72
N ILE A 4 -76.75 28.57 9.84
CA ILE A 4 -75.54 28.05 10.42
C ILE A 4 -75.29 26.67 9.80
N LEU A 5 -74.15 26.53 9.14
CA LEU A 5 -73.67 25.25 8.60
C LEU A 5 -72.69 24.63 9.64
N VAL A 6 -73.05 23.44 10.13
CA VAL A 6 -72.18 22.64 11.03
C VAL A 6 -71.37 21.69 10.20
N PRO A 7 -70.03 21.67 10.26
CA PRO A 7 -69.25 20.67 9.58
C PRO A 7 -69.19 19.37 10.38
N PHE A 8 -69.55 18.29 9.74
CA PHE A 8 -69.45 16.92 10.22
C PHE A 8 -67.98 16.47 10.09
N VAL A 9 -67.28 16.32 11.23
CA VAL A 9 -65.89 15.80 11.27
C VAL A 9 -66.00 14.28 11.23
N PHE A 10 -65.52 13.69 10.12
CA PHE A 10 -65.39 12.25 9.97
C PHE A 10 -64.05 11.81 10.54
N ILE A 11 -64.07 11.19 11.72
CA ILE A 11 -62.92 10.59 12.34
C ILE A 11 -62.65 9.23 11.69
N ILE A 12 -61.65 9.17 10.80
CA ILE A 12 -61.15 7.88 10.24
C ILE A 12 -60.22 7.29 11.27
N LEU A 13 -60.64 6.24 11.92
CA LEU A 13 -59.77 5.38 12.73
C LEU A 13 -58.88 4.58 11.78
N LEU A 14 -57.60 5.00 11.67
CA LEU A 14 -56.58 4.17 11.01
C LEU A 14 -56.18 3.06 12.01
N MET A 15 -56.72 1.87 11.80
CA MET A 15 -56.16 0.65 12.38
C MET A 15 -54.78 0.43 11.75
N ALA A 16 -53.72 0.80 12.43
CA ALA A 16 -52.38 0.41 12.11
C ALA A 16 -52.21 -1.08 12.43
N CYS A 17 -52.36 -1.93 11.40
CA CYS A 17 -51.83 -3.27 11.47
C CYS A 17 -50.32 -3.16 11.70
N LYS A 18 -49.86 -3.44 12.90
CA LYS A 18 -48.47 -3.83 13.12
C LYS A 18 -48.21 -5.11 12.32
N LYS A 19 -47.56 -4.96 11.19
CA LYS A 19 -46.90 -6.09 10.51
C LYS A 19 -45.79 -6.53 11.48
N ASP A 20 -45.98 -7.67 12.11
CA ASP A 20 -44.89 -8.36 12.79
C ASP A 20 -43.77 -8.51 11.78
N VAL A 21 -42.65 -7.80 12.00
CA VAL A 21 -41.42 -8.04 11.27
C VAL A 21 -40.98 -9.42 11.72
N THR A 22 -41.36 -10.44 10.97
CA THR A 22 -40.73 -11.75 11.07
C THR A 22 -39.25 -11.52 10.84
N VAL A 23 -38.46 -11.69 11.89
CA VAL A 23 -37.00 -11.79 11.83
C VAL A 23 -36.72 -12.91 10.85
N SER A 24 -36.43 -12.57 9.61
CA SER A 24 -36.01 -13.55 8.60
C SER A 24 -34.78 -14.24 9.16
N ASN A 25 -34.80 -15.55 9.19
CA ASN A 25 -33.76 -16.41 9.70
C ASN A 25 -32.39 -15.90 9.23
N SER A 26 -31.53 -15.51 10.16
CA SER A 26 -30.15 -15.07 9.89
C SER A 26 -29.35 -16.09 9.07
N SER A 27 -29.76 -17.38 9.11
CA SER A 27 -29.20 -18.47 8.31
C SER A 27 -29.48 -18.35 6.82
N THR A 28 -30.71 -17.94 6.41
CA THR A 28 -31.08 -17.81 4.97
C THR A 28 -30.34 -16.64 4.33
N ALA A 29 -30.20 -15.52 5.04
CA ALA A 29 -29.45 -14.36 4.54
C ALA A 29 -27.96 -14.65 4.36
N SER A 30 -27.36 -15.42 5.27
CA SER A 30 -25.96 -15.88 5.16
C SER A 30 -25.78 -16.87 4.02
N GLU A 31 -26.74 -17.79 3.81
CA GLU A 31 -26.73 -18.76 2.73
C GLU A 31 -26.74 -18.07 1.34
N ASP A 32 -27.56 -17.06 1.16
CA ASP A 32 -27.62 -16.31 -0.10
C ASP A 32 -26.33 -15.50 -0.37
N VAL A 33 -25.76 -14.86 0.66
CA VAL A 33 -24.48 -14.17 0.54
C VAL A 33 -23.36 -15.14 0.21
N ASN A 34 -23.29 -16.27 0.90
CA ASN A 34 -22.23 -17.27 0.70
C ASN A 34 -22.35 -17.94 -0.68
N THR A 35 -23.56 -18.12 -1.22
CA THR A 35 -23.78 -18.54 -2.61
C THR A 35 -23.18 -17.54 -3.59
N TRP A 36 -23.40 -16.24 -3.39
CA TRP A 36 -22.77 -15.18 -4.21
C TRP A 36 -21.25 -15.19 -4.08
N ILE A 37 -20.72 -15.31 -2.86
CA ILE A 37 -19.26 -15.43 -2.61
C ILE A 37 -18.70 -16.61 -3.38
N TYR A 38 -19.29 -17.81 -3.23
CA TYR A 38 -18.81 -19.02 -3.91
C TYR A 38 -18.81 -18.86 -5.43
N ASN A 39 -19.90 -18.36 -6.01
CA ASN A 39 -20.03 -18.16 -7.45
C ASN A 39 -19.00 -17.17 -7.98
N SER A 40 -18.79 -16.04 -7.28
CA SER A 40 -17.78 -15.05 -7.62
C SER A 40 -16.38 -15.64 -7.58
N MET A 41 -16.06 -16.42 -6.54
CA MET A 41 -14.78 -17.10 -6.39
C MET A 41 -14.58 -18.18 -7.46
N SER A 42 -15.59 -18.98 -7.75
CA SER A 42 -15.53 -20.02 -8.79
C SER A 42 -15.24 -19.46 -10.18
N TYR A 43 -15.63 -18.22 -10.44
CA TYR A 43 -15.42 -17.57 -11.72
C TYR A 43 -14.08 -16.82 -11.78
N TYR A 44 -13.75 -16.03 -10.76
CA TYR A 44 -12.62 -15.09 -10.82
C TYR A 44 -11.35 -15.57 -10.10
N TYR A 45 -11.47 -16.43 -9.08
CA TYR A 45 -10.34 -16.79 -8.22
C TYR A 45 -9.26 -17.55 -9.00
N LEU A 46 -8.00 -17.16 -8.87
CA LEU A 46 -6.88 -17.73 -9.64
C LEU A 46 -6.74 -19.24 -9.45
N TRP A 47 -7.02 -19.73 -8.27
CA TRP A 47 -6.95 -21.16 -7.92
C TRP A 47 -8.36 -21.77 -7.76
N ASN A 48 -9.31 -21.39 -8.62
CA ASN A 48 -10.70 -21.82 -8.53
C ASN A 48 -10.87 -23.34 -8.61
N THR A 49 -10.01 -24.04 -9.36
CA THR A 49 -10.04 -25.51 -9.45
C THR A 49 -9.59 -26.22 -8.17
N ASN A 50 -8.91 -25.51 -7.27
CA ASN A 50 -8.44 -26.02 -5.99
C ASN A 50 -9.38 -25.66 -4.83
N MET A 51 -10.46 -24.95 -5.08
CA MET A 51 -11.49 -24.65 -4.08
C MET A 51 -12.21 -25.93 -3.65
N PRO A 52 -12.68 -26.01 -2.39
CA PRO A 52 -13.56 -27.12 -1.98
C PRO A 52 -14.85 -27.07 -2.81
N LYS A 53 -15.42 -28.27 -3.12
CA LYS A 53 -16.71 -28.35 -3.81
C LYS A 53 -17.80 -27.68 -2.97
N ASN A 54 -18.73 -26.98 -3.61
CA ASN A 54 -19.81 -26.25 -2.91
C ASN A 54 -20.59 -27.19 -1.94
N SER A 55 -20.86 -28.42 -2.37
CA SER A 55 -21.55 -29.42 -1.54
C SER A 55 -20.79 -29.83 -0.26
N SER A 56 -19.50 -29.53 -0.15
CA SER A 56 -18.66 -29.82 1.01
C SER A 56 -18.40 -28.59 1.88
N THR A 57 -18.92 -27.43 1.54
CA THR A 57 -18.76 -26.19 2.29
C THR A 57 -19.96 -25.94 3.23
N ASN A 58 -19.71 -25.22 4.33
CA ASN A 58 -20.82 -24.81 5.22
C ASN A 58 -21.38 -23.44 4.77
N ILE A 59 -22.27 -23.44 3.82
CA ILE A 59 -22.90 -22.26 3.24
C ILE A 59 -23.66 -21.39 4.27
N LYS A 60 -23.92 -21.92 5.48
CA LYS A 60 -24.61 -21.19 6.57
C LYS A 60 -23.65 -20.45 7.50
N ASP A 61 -22.34 -20.59 7.31
CA ASP A 61 -21.34 -19.89 8.11
C ASP A 61 -21.45 -18.36 7.92
N ASN A 62 -20.89 -17.62 8.88
CA ASN A 62 -20.70 -16.18 8.72
C ASN A 62 -19.93 -15.89 7.42
N PRO A 63 -20.36 -14.92 6.56
CA PRO A 63 -19.74 -14.66 5.25
C PRO A 63 -18.24 -14.41 5.28
N MET A 64 -17.74 -13.68 6.32
CA MET A 64 -16.31 -13.46 6.47
C MET A 64 -15.55 -14.78 6.70
N LYS A 65 -16.07 -15.64 7.58
CA LYS A 65 -15.49 -16.97 7.87
C LYS A 65 -15.59 -17.88 6.64
N TYR A 66 -16.75 -17.86 5.97
CA TYR A 66 -16.99 -18.63 4.76
C TYR A 66 -15.98 -18.32 3.66
N PHE A 67 -15.75 -17.02 3.35
CA PHE A 67 -14.77 -16.61 2.36
C PHE A 67 -13.39 -17.24 2.60
N TYR A 68 -12.88 -17.15 3.84
CA TYR A 68 -11.56 -17.71 4.17
C TYR A 68 -11.54 -19.25 4.15
N SER A 69 -12.67 -19.90 4.38
CA SER A 69 -12.75 -21.39 4.38
C SER A 69 -12.68 -22.01 2.99
N ILE A 70 -12.97 -21.21 1.93
CA ILE A 70 -12.93 -21.69 0.54
C ILE A 70 -11.65 -21.30 -0.21
N LEU A 71 -10.71 -20.61 0.44
CA LEU A 71 -9.43 -20.26 -0.15
C LEU A 71 -8.50 -21.48 -0.23
N TYR A 72 -7.77 -21.58 -1.33
CA TYR A 72 -6.77 -22.61 -1.54
C TYR A 72 -5.53 -22.34 -0.70
N ASP A 73 -5.15 -23.28 0.16
CA ASP A 73 -3.92 -23.24 0.97
C ASP A 73 -3.66 -21.87 1.60
N TYR A 74 -4.70 -21.37 2.29
CA TYR A 74 -4.71 -20.01 2.86
C TYR A 74 -3.52 -19.79 3.82
N ARG A 75 -2.86 -18.67 3.67
CA ARG A 75 -1.62 -18.20 4.33
C ARG A 75 -0.31 -18.81 3.80
N ASN A 76 -0.34 -19.83 2.96
CA ASN A 76 0.86 -20.36 2.29
C ASN A 76 0.88 -19.94 0.81
N THR A 77 0.00 -20.52 -0.02
CA THR A 77 -0.14 -20.16 -1.43
C THR A 77 -0.97 -18.88 -1.58
N ASP A 78 -2.19 -18.86 -1.05
CA ASP A 78 -2.98 -17.64 -0.99
C ASP A 78 -2.70 -16.88 0.31
N ARG A 79 -1.78 -15.95 0.25
CA ARG A 79 -1.40 -15.06 1.36
C ARG A 79 -2.15 -13.74 1.36
N PHE A 80 -2.99 -13.47 0.34
CA PHE A 80 -3.36 -12.10 -0.04
C PHE A 80 -4.85 -11.86 -0.23
N SER A 81 -5.66 -12.91 -0.47
CA SER A 81 -7.10 -12.74 -0.62
C SER A 81 -7.74 -12.28 0.69
N TRP A 82 -8.68 -11.36 0.59
CA TRP A 82 -9.40 -10.84 1.73
C TRP A 82 -10.82 -10.37 1.38
N ILE A 83 -11.64 -10.17 2.40
CA ILE A 83 -13.01 -9.69 2.33
C ILE A 83 -13.22 -8.58 3.35
N ASP A 84 -14.04 -7.59 3.01
CA ASP A 84 -14.55 -6.58 3.94
C ASP A 84 -16.08 -6.67 4.00
N SER A 85 -16.64 -6.48 5.19
CA SER A 85 -18.11 -6.42 5.38
C SER A 85 -18.75 -5.17 4.79
N SER A 86 -17.93 -4.22 4.33
CA SER A 86 -18.34 -2.99 3.65
C SER A 86 -17.56 -2.80 2.35
N ALA A 87 -18.26 -2.91 1.23
CA ALA A 87 -17.70 -2.62 -0.09
C ALA A 87 -17.16 -1.17 -0.19
N THR A 88 -17.84 -0.22 0.46
CA THR A 88 -17.38 1.18 0.53
C THR A 88 -16.09 1.31 1.32
N ASN A 89 -16.01 0.64 2.47
CA ASN A 89 -14.79 0.66 3.29
C ASN A 89 -13.61 0.03 2.53
N LEU A 90 -13.85 -1.10 1.84
CA LEU A 90 -12.85 -1.72 0.96
C LEU A 90 -12.39 -0.74 -0.12
N ALA A 91 -13.31 -0.10 -0.83
CA ALA A 91 -12.99 0.88 -1.87
C ALA A 91 -12.21 2.07 -1.31
N ASN A 92 -12.59 2.62 -0.16
CA ASN A 92 -11.88 3.70 0.51
C ASN A 92 -10.44 3.31 0.83
N GLN A 93 -10.21 2.13 1.44
CA GLN A 93 -8.87 1.64 1.76
C GLN A 93 -8.00 1.50 0.50
N LEU A 94 -8.53 0.92 -0.58
CA LEU A 94 -7.82 0.78 -1.85
C LEU A 94 -7.48 2.13 -2.49
N ASN A 95 -8.35 3.13 -2.32
CA ASN A 95 -8.13 4.49 -2.80
C ASN A 95 -7.26 5.35 -1.85
N GLY A 96 -6.75 4.77 -0.77
CA GLY A 96 -5.89 5.48 0.18
C GLY A 96 -6.66 6.42 1.12
N ILE A 97 -7.98 6.22 1.30
CA ILE A 97 -8.80 6.97 2.25
C ILE A 97 -8.88 6.14 3.53
N ASN A 98 -8.30 6.66 4.61
CA ASN A 98 -8.22 5.96 5.89
C ASN A 98 -8.37 6.93 7.06
N THR A 99 -8.88 6.44 8.20
CA THR A 99 -8.93 7.19 9.45
C THR A 99 -7.61 6.99 10.20
N VAL A 100 -6.79 8.04 10.28
CA VAL A 100 -5.39 7.95 10.72
C VAL A 100 -4.95 9.14 11.58
N LEU A 101 -3.89 8.94 12.38
CA LEU A 101 -3.08 10.02 12.95
C LEU A 101 -2.15 10.61 11.88
N GLY A 102 -1.73 9.78 10.93
CA GLY A 102 -0.86 10.13 9.82
C GLY A 102 0.63 9.87 10.07
N ILE A 103 0.97 8.89 10.89
CA ILE A 103 2.36 8.46 11.14
C ILE A 103 2.59 7.04 10.65
N LYS A 104 3.76 6.80 10.07
CA LYS A 104 4.38 5.49 9.95
C LYS A 104 5.64 5.47 10.79
N TYR A 105 5.92 4.37 11.46
CA TYR A 105 7.06 4.27 12.36
C TYR A 105 7.79 2.93 12.23
N SER A 106 9.06 2.95 12.55
CA SER A 106 9.87 1.76 12.82
C SER A 106 9.94 1.55 14.32
N ILE A 107 10.04 0.30 14.74
CA ILE A 107 10.05 -0.07 16.16
C ILE A 107 11.44 -0.48 16.57
N PHE A 108 11.93 0.09 17.68
CA PHE A 108 13.25 -0.21 18.22
C PHE A 108 13.14 -0.61 19.69
N TYR A 109 13.99 -1.53 20.15
CA TYR A 109 14.18 -1.73 21.57
C TYR A 109 14.84 -0.50 22.19
N THR A 110 14.39 -0.09 23.37
CA THR A 110 14.95 1.09 24.06
C THR A 110 16.28 0.78 24.75
N ASP A 111 16.49 -0.49 25.08
CA ASP A 111 17.68 -0.97 25.79
C ASP A 111 17.88 -2.50 25.57
N ASN A 112 18.95 -3.03 26.13
CA ASN A 112 19.30 -4.44 26.02
C ASN A 112 18.40 -5.38 26.82
N THR A 113 17.56 -4.87 27.73
CA THR A 113 16.58 -5.72 28.46
C THR A 113 15.41 -6.13 27.57
N GLN A 114 15.19 -5.40 26.47
CA GLN A 114 14.09 -5.61 25.51
C GLN A 114 12.69 -5.50 26.15
N ALA A 115 12.60 -4.92 27.34
CA ALA A 115 11.33 -4.75 28.05
C ALA A 115 10.45 -3.67 27.43
N ASN A 116 11.07 -2.61 26.90
CA ASN A 116 10.39 -1.49 26.31
C ASN A 116 10.82 -1.26 24.86
N ILE A 117 9.94 -0.63 24.09
CA ILE A 117 10.20 -0.26 22.70
C ILE A 117 9.86 1.21 22.47
N ALA A 118 10.49 1.79 21.45
CA ALA A 118 10.24 3.12 20.94
C ALA A 118 9.62 3.03 19.53
N PHE A 119 8.64 3.88 19.23
CA PHE A 119 8.26 4.16 17.85
C PHE A 119 9.08 5.34 17.35
N VAL A 120 9.85 5.12 16.29
CA VAL A 120 10.59 6.17 15.60
C VAL A 120 9.88 6.47 14.29
N ILE A 121 9.42 7.70 14.13
CA ILE A 121 8.60 8.09 12.97
C ILE A 121 9.43 7.94 11.69
N ALA A 122 8.98 7.08 10.79
CA ALA A 122 9.57 6.85 9.47
C ALA A 122 9.12 7.91 8.46
N TYR A 123 7.85 8.31 8.52
CA TYR A 123 7.31 9.47 7.80
C TYR A 123 6.00 9.94 8.42
N VAL A 124 5.61 11.16 8.04
CA VAL A 124 4.32 11.76 8.38
C VAL A 124 3.54 12.07 7.10
N LEU A 125 2.24 11.77 7.10
CA LEU A 125 1.36 12.04 5.97
C LEU A 125 1.00 13.52 5.89
N LYS A 126 1.07 14.09 4.70
CA LYS A 126 0.69 15.47 4.44
C LYS A 126 -0.80 15.69 4.73
N GLY A 127 -1.13 16.78 5.42
CA GLY A 127 -2.50 17.15 5.82
C GLY A 127 -2.99 16.44 7.08
N SER A 128 -2.21 15.51 7.65
CA SER A 128 -2.61 14.72 8.82
C SER A 128 -2.56 15.50 10.15
N PRO A 129 -3.21 14.98 11.22
CA PRO A 129 -3.06 15.49 12.57
C PRO A 129 -1.60 15.55 13.03
N ALA A 130 -0.81 14.54 12.70
CA ALA A 130 0.60 14.47 13.05
C ALA A 130 1.42 15.59 12.39
N GLU A 131 1.20 15.87 11.09
CA GLU A 131 1.85 16.98 10.41
C GLU A 131 1.47 18.32 11.04
N LYS A 132 0.17 18.54 11.28
CA LYS A 132 -0.34 19.78 11.92
C LYS A 132 0.24 20.01 13.32
N ALA A 133 0.56 18.93 14.03
CA ALA A 133 1.22 18.99 15.33
C ALA A 133 2.75 19.15 15.25
N GLY A 134 3.32 19.25 14.03
CA GLY A 134 4.75 19.47 13.82
C GLY A 134 5.61 18.20 13.93
N LEU A 135 5.00 17.01 13.99
CA LEU A 135 5.74 15.75 13.98
C LEU A 135 6.39 15.52 12.62
N LYS A 136 7.56 14.89 12.62
CA LYS A 136 8.37 14.64 11.42
C LYS A 136 9.12 13.32 11.53
N ARG A 137 9.70 12.87 10.40
CA ARG A 137 10.60 11.72 10.38
C ARG A 137 11.73 11.89 11.41
N GLY A 138 11.97 10.85 12.19
CA GLY A 138 12.99 10.80 13.23
C GLY A 138 12.49 11.20 14.61
N ASP A 139 11.29 11.76 14.75
CA ASP A 139 10.71 11.98 16.08
C ASP A 139 10.38 10.64 16.73
N ILE A 140 10.52 10.61 18.07
CA ILE A 140 10.47 9.39 18.86
C ILE A 140 9.29 9.44 19.81
N ILE A 141 8.52 8.35 19.85
CA ILE A 141 7.40 8.15 20.77
C ILE A 141 7.78 7.03 21.74
N LEU A 142 7.79 7.33 23.03
CA LEU A 142 8.12 6.36 24.09
C LEU A 142 6.91 5.96 24.94
N LYS A 143 5.86 6.76 24.90
CA LYS A 143 4.62 6.51 25.65
C LYS A 143 3.39 6.84 24.81
N VAL A 144 2.30 6.14 25.08
CA VAL A 144 0.96 6.44 24.56
C VAL A 144 0.01 6.44 25.75
N ASP A 145 -0.78 7.52 25.92
CA ASP A 145 -1.67 7.71 27.06
C ASP A 145 -0.97 7.45 28.40
N ASP A 146 0.24 8.05 28.54
CA ASP A 146 1.16 7.95 29.68
C ASP A 146 1.71 6.53 29.97
N LYS A 147 1.35 5.52 29.15
CA LYS A 147 1.82 4.14 29.28
C LYS A 147 3.06 3.91 28.42
N ALA A 148 4.05 3.20 28.93
CA ALA A 148 5.20 2.75 28.15
C ALA A 148 4.77 1.80 27.03
N ILE A 149 5.45 1.91 25.89
CA ILE A 149 5.25 0.99 24.76
C ILE A 149 6.11 -0.24 24.99
N THR A 150 5.51 -1.42 24.88
CA THR A 150 6.14 -2.71 25.14
C THR A 150 5.90 -3.69 24.00
N PRO A 151 6.68 -4.78 23.88
CA PRO A 151 6.41 -5.85 22.94
C PRO A 151 5.02 -6.49 23.06
N SER A 152 4.38 -6.40 24.22
CA SER A 152 3.07 -6.97 24.47
C SER A 152 1.90 -6.04 24.10
N ASN A 153 2.09 -4.71 24.13
CA ASN A 153 1.00 -3.76 23.90
C ASN A 153 1.11 -2.97 22.58
N TYR A 154 2.24 -3.00 21.88
CA TYR A 154 2.48 -2.14 20.71
C TYR A 154 1.42 -2.26 19.60
N ALA A 155 0.84 -3.44 19.42
CA ALA A 155 -0.15 -3.70 18.38
C ALA A 155 -1.53 -3.11 18.71
N SER A 156 -1.82 -2.83 19.98
CA SER A 156 -3.11 -2.33 20.45
C SER A 156 -3.08 -0.91 21.02
N ILE A 157 -1.89 -0.40 21.38
CA ILE A 157 -1.76 0.86 22.11
C ILE A 157 -2.23 2.09 21.32
N LEU A 158 -2.30 2.01 19.99
CA LEU A 158 -2.76 3.08 19.11
C LEU A 158 -4.22 2.91 18.62
N GLN A 159 -5.03 2.08 19.26
CA GLN A 159 -6.41 1.81 18.80
C GLN A 159 -7.39 2.95 19.06
N ASN A 160 -7.21 3.72 20.13
CA ASN A 160 -8.11 4.82 20.49
C ASN A 160 -8.18 5.88 19.38
N GLU A 161 -9.31 6.58 19.32
CA GLU A 161 -9.52 7.67 18.37
C GLU A 161 -8.63 8.88 18.69
N THR A 162 -8.55 9.24 19.98
CA THR A 162 -7.67 10.31 20.48
C THR A 162 -6.58 9.69 21.35
N LEU A 163 -5.35 10.13 21.16
CA LEU A 163 -4.14 9.58 21.77
C LEU A 163 -3.22 10.70 22.22
N LYS A 164 -2.63 10.55 23.41
CA LYS A 164 -1.53 11.38 23.91
C LYS A 164 -0.21 10.68 23.68
N LEU A 165 0.61 11.21 22.78
CA LEU A 165 1.92 10.65 22.44
C LEU A 165 3.01 11.33 23.25
N GLY A 166 3.67 10.59 24.14
CA GLY A 166 4.80 11.05 24.94
C GLY A 166 6.10 10.95 24.14
N LEU A 167 6.77 12.09 23.94
CA LEU A 167 7.91 12.21 23.06
C LEU A 167 9.22 11.84 23.76
N GLY A 168 10.19 11.36 22.96
CA GLY A 168 11.52 11.02 23.40
C GLY A 168 12.61 11.65 22.52
N SER A 169 13.85 11.49 22.96
CA SER A 169 15.05 11.80 22.19
C SER A 169 15.97 10.58 22.12
N TYR A 170 16.89 10.59 21.17
CA TYR A 170 17.92 9.55 21.04
C TYR A 170 19.28 10.22 20.85
N ALA A 171 20.19 9.95 21.79
CA ALA A 171 21.55 10.45 21.74
C ALA A 171 22.51 9.40 22.31
N SER A 172 23.66 9.22 21.67
CA SER A 172 24.74 8.30 22.13
C SER A 172 24.25 6.87 22.44
N GLY A 173 23.26 6.37 21.66
CA GLY A 173 22.72 5.02 21.85
C GLY A 173 21.60 4.91 22.88
N VAL A 174 21.17 6.01 23.50
CA VAL A 174 20.19 6.01 24.60
C VAL A 174 18.90 6.74 24.21
N PHE A 175 17.77 6.11 24.46
CA PHE A 175 16.45 6.72 24.39
C PHE A 175 16.10 7.40 25.72
N THR A 176 15.70 8.67 25.68
CA THR A 176 15.37 9.45 26.86
C THR A 176 14.02 10.13 26.71
N ASN A 177 13.16 10.04 27.73
CA ASN A 177 11.89 10.75 27.76
C ASN A 177 12.14 12.26 27.90
N THR A 178 11.55 13.06 27.00
CA THR A 178 11.70 14.53 27.04
C THR A 178 10.75 15.21 28.03
N GLY A 179 9.76 14.50 28.57
CA GLY A 179 8.70 15.07 29.38
C GLY A 179 7.63 15.82 28.57
N THR A 180 7.79 15.95 27.23
CA THR A 180 6.82 16.58 26.35
C THR A 180 5.85 15.57 25.76
N SER A 181 4.67 16.01 25.40
CA SER A 181 3.67 15.16 24.73
C SER A 181 2.85 15.97 23.74
N VAL A 182 2.22 15.26 22.78
CA VAL A 182 1.29 15.81 21.82
C VAL A 182 0.03 14.96 21.80
N SER A 183 -1.14 15.60 21.83
CA SER A 183 -2.44 14.92 21.72
C SER A 183 -2.94 15.01 20.28
N LEU A 184 -3.32 13.88 19.70
CA LEU A 184 -3.77 13.76 18.32
C LEU A 184 -5.10 13.01 18.28
N THR A 185 -6.02 13.45 17.44
CA THR A 185 -7.27 12.73 17.12
C THR A 185 -7.19 12.25 15.67
N LYS A 186 -7.53 11.00 15.44
CA LYS A 186 -7.58 10.42 14.10
C LYS A 186 -8.63 11.14 13.24
N VAL A 187 -8.32 11.32 11.97
CA VAL A 187 -9.24 11.91 10.98
C VAL A 187 -9.26 11.04 9.73
N GLU A 188 -10.36 11.05 9.00
CA GLU A 188 -10.39 10.51 7.66
C GLU A 188 -9.50 11.38 6.76
N LEU A 189 -8.59 10.76 6.05
CA LEU A 189 -7.59 11.43 5.22
C LEU A 189 -7.39 10.66 3.91
N GLN A 190 -7.42 11.40 2.79
CA GLN A 190 -6.91 10.92 1.51
C GLN A 190 -5.38 10.97 1.54
N THR A 191 -4.74 9.84 1.50
CA THR A 191 -3.27 9.73 1.47
C THR A 191 -2.70 10.39 0.22
N ASN A 192 -1.81 11.38 0.39
CA ASN A 192 -0.93 11.81 -0.69
C ASN A 192 0.26 10.84 -0.75
N PRO A 193 0.43 10.05 -1.83
CA PRO A 193 1.47 9.03 -1.90
C PRO A 193 2.88 9.60 -2.11
N ILE A 194 3.00 10.88 -2.44
CA ILE A 194 4.28 11.54 -2.70
C ILE A 194 4.73 12.23 -1.41
N LEU A 195 5.60 11.56 -0.66
CA LEU A 195 6.15 12.13 0.58
C LEU A 195 7.20 13.20 0.29
N LYS A 196 8.02 12.98 -0.74
CA LYS A 196 9.12 13.86 -1.13
C LYS A 196 9.47 13.66 -2.59
N ASP A 197 9.70 14.75 -3.31
CA ASP A 197 10.41 14.77 -4.59
C ASP A 197 11.47 15.89 -4.59
N THR A 198 12.59 15.64 -5.24
CA THR A 198 13.67 16.63 -5.34
C THR A 198 14.70 16.23 -6.42
N ILE A 199 15.50 17.20 -6.87
CA ILE A 199 16.69 16.97 -7.67
C ILE A 199 17.92 17.18 -6.81
N ILE A 200 18.68 16.11 -6.60
CA ILE A 200 19.91 16.12 -5.81
C ILE A 200 21.11 16.28 -6.77
N LYS A 201 21.97 17.26 -6.49
CA LYS A 201 23.25 17.39 -7.17
C LYS A 201 24.28 16.52 -6.44
N TRP A 202 24.84 15.52 -7.14
CA TRP A 202 25.78 14.57 -6.55
C TRP A 202 26.86 14.15 -7.55
N GLY A 203 28.12 14.46 -7.31
CA GLY A 203 29.25 14.08 -8.16
C GLY A 203 29.11 14.47 -9.63
N GLY A 204 28.63 15.67 -9.90
CA GLY A 204 28.38 16.14 -11.28
C GLY A 204 27.10 15.57 -11.90
N ARG A 205 26.37 14.69 -11.21
CA ARG A 205 25.07 14.15 -11.64
C ARG A 205 23.91 14.95 -11.07
N LYS A 206 22.79 14.96 -11.80
CA LYS A 206 21.49 15.44 -11.33
C LYS A 206 20.61 14.22 -11.10
N VAL A 207 20.42 13.87 -9.82
CA VAL A 207 19.68 12.69 -9.41
C VAL A 207 18.25 13.11 -9.06
N GLY A 208 17.26 12.63 -9.83
CA GLY A 208 15.85 12.71 -9.44
C GLY A 208 15.57 11.74 -8.29
N TYR A 209 14.96 12.23 -7.22
CA TYR A 209 14.54 11.40 -6.09
C TYR A 209 13.05 11.56 -5.84
N ILE A 210 12.35 10.44 -5.69
CA ILE A 210 10.93 10.38 -5.26
C ILE A 210 10.78 9.36 -4.14
N ALA A 211 10.20 9.77 -3.00
CA ALA A 211 9.66 8.85 -2.00
C ALA A 211 8.15 8.67 -2.25
N TYR A 212 7.75 7.46 -2.66
CA TYR A 212 6.41 7.13 -3.13
C TYR A 212 5.85 5.93 -2.39
N ILE A 213 4.73 6.10 -1.67
CA ILE A 213 4.27 5.11 -0.68
C ILE A 213 3.06 4.29 -1.08
N GLN A 214 2.36 4.64 -2.15
CA GLN A 214 1.21 3.88 -2.65
C GLN A 214 0.92 4.24 -4.11
N PHE A 215 0.54 3.28 -4.93
CA PHE A 215 0.10 3.51 -6.30
C PHE A 215 -1.39 3.86 -6.33
N LEU A 216 -1.68 5.15 -6.42
CA LEU A 216 -3.03 5.72 -6.42
C LEU A 216 -3.28 6.48 -7.72
N SER A 217 -4.27 6.05 -8.51
CA SER A 217 -4.58 6.63 -9.81
C SER A 217 -5.01 8.11 -9.74
N SER A 218 -5.57 8.53 -8.61
CA SER A 218 -5.89 9.95 -8.35
C SER A 218 -4.66 10.87 -8.29
N PHE A 219 -3.44 10.31 -8.20
CA PHE A 219 -2.17 11.06 -8.17
C PHE A 219 -1.29 10.82 -9.42
N ASP A 220 -1.81 10.16 -10.45
CA ASP A 220 -1.07 9.88 -11.68
C ASP A 220 -0.58 11.16 -12.37
N ASP A 221 -1.40 12.22 -12.41
CA ASP A 221 -0.98 13.50 -12.97
C ASP A 221 0.06 14.23 -12.10
N SER A 222 -0.01 14.06 -10.77
CA SER A 222 1.04 14.56 -9.88
C SER A 222 2.38 13.88 -10.17
N LEU A 223 2.36 12.58 -10.44
CA LEU A 223 3.53 11.81 -10.84
C LEU A 223 4.09 12.31 -12.18
N ARG A 224 3.23 12.51 -13.21
CA ARG A 224 3.63 13.10 -14.51
C ARG A 224 4.27 14.47 -14.34
N ASN A 225 3.73 15.31 -13.46
CA ASN A 225 4.27 16.65 -13.18
C ASN A 225 5.66 16.59 -12.53
N ILE A 226 5.93 15.63 -11.67
CA ILE A 226 7.26 15.41 -11.08
C ILE A 226 8.26 15.01 -12.18
N PHE A 227 7.90 14.06 -13.04
CA PHE A 227 8.76 13.64 -14.14
C PHE A 227 8.99 14.77 -15.16
N SER A 228 8.00 15.64 -15.39
CA SER A 228 8.18 16.87 -16.18
C SER A 228 9.25 17.79 -15.59
N ARG A 229 9.20 18.03 -14.26
CA ARG A 229 10.23 18.81 -13.56
C ARG A 229 11.61 18.16 -13.61
N PHE A 230 11.67 16.82 -13.51
CA PHE A 230 12.93 16.10 -13.63
C PHE A 230 13.52 16.21 -15.03
N LYS A 231 12.69 16.07 -16.05
CA LYS A 231 13.09 16.22 -17.46
C LYS A 231 13.62 17.63 -17.75
N THR A 232 12.87 18.65 -17.36
CA THR A 232 13.26 20.07 -17.50
C THR A 232 14.51 20.39 -16.68
N GLY A 233 14.64 19.81 -15.49
CA GLY A 233 15.80 19.97 -14.61
C GLY A 233 17.06 19.25 -15.11
N GLY A 234 16.96 18.45 -16.17
CA GLY A 234 18.07 17.70 -16.77
C GLY A 234 18.55 16.55 -15.87
N VAL A 235 17.61 15.86 -15.21
CA VAL A 235 17.89 14.64 -14.43
C VAL A 235 18.51 13.60 -15.33
N ASN A 236 19.65 13.02 -14.89
CA ASN A 236 20.40 11.98 -15.62
C ASN A 236 20.68 10.72 -14.79
N GLU A 237 20.20 10.67 -13.55
CA GLU A 237 20.12 9.48 -12.70
C GLU A 237 18.78 9.54 -11.93
N LEU A 238 18.21 8.39 -11.58
CA LEU A 238 16.91 8.32 -10.92
C LEU A 238 16.94 7.36 -9.73
N VAL A 239 16.41 7.81 -8.60
CA VAL A 239 16.18 7.02 -7.38
C VAL A 239 14.71 7.08 -7.01
N ILE A 240 14.03 5.94 -7.01
CA ILE A 240 12.64 5.78 -6.56
C ILE A 240 12.65 5.06 -5.21
N ASP A 241 12.19 5.74 -4.17
CA ASP A 241 12.13 5.18 -2.83
C ASP A 241 10.75 4.54 -2.58
N LEU A 242 10.73 3.22 -2.63
CA LEU A 242 9.55 2.38 -2.41
C LEU A 242 9.62 1.62 -1.06
N ARG A 243 10.51 2.00 -0.15
CA ARG A 243 10.70 1.28 1.14
C ARG A 243 9.42 1.11 1.96
N TYR A 244 8.46 2.00 1.77
CA TYR A 244 7.19 2.00 2.51
C TYR A 244 5.98 1.74 1.61
N ASN A 245 6.19 1.24 0.37
CA ASN A 245 5.15 1.12 -0.64
C ASN A 245 4.65 -0.32 -0.78
N GLY A 246 3.47 -0.61 -0.24
CA GLY A 246 2.82 -1.92 -0.31
C GLY A 246 2.16 -2.25 -1.66
N GLY A 247 2.17 -1.34 -2.64
CA GLY A 247 1.56 -1.55 -3.93
C GLY A 247 0.43 -0.56 -4.27
N GLY A 248 -0.62 -1.05 -4.92
CA GLY A 248 -1.80 -0.28 -5.32
C GLY A 248 -2.29 -0.61 -6.73
N TYR A 249 -2.74 0.41 -7.47
CA TYR A 249 -3.26 0.26 -8.83
C TYR A 249 -2.20 -0.21 -9.83
N VAL A 250 -2.52 -1.26 -10.59
CA VAL A 250 -1.70 -1.73 -11.72
C VAL A 250 -1.46 -0.62 -12.74
N SER A 251 -2.51 0.14 -13.10
CA SER A 251 -2.39 1.23 -14.08
C SER A 251 -1.39 2.31 -13.67
N SER A 252 -1.32 2.64 -12.38
CA SER A 252 -0.36 3.63 -11.88
C SER A 252 1.08 3.09 -11.86
N SER A 253 1.27 1.78 -11.62
CA SER A 253 2.59 1.14 -11.77
C SER A 253 3.02 1.06 -13.23
N ASP A 254 2.10 0.80 -14.14
CA ASP A 254 2.34 0.83 -15.59
C ASP A 254 2.71 2.24 -16.06
N LEU A 255 2.04 3.28 -15.53
CA LEU A 255 2.42 4.68 -15.76
C LEU A 255 3.84 4.97 -15.29
N MET A 256 4.19 4.60 -14.05
CA MET A 256 5.56 4.79 -13.54
C MET A 256 6.58 4.08 -14.42
N THR A 257 6.29 2.86 -14.88
CA THR A 257 7.12 2.12 -15.84
C THR A 257 7.31 2.90 -17.13
N ASN A 258 6.22 3.45 -17.73
CA ASN A 258 6.25 4.25 -18.95
C ASN A 258 7.06 5.55 -18.79
N LEU A 259 7.03 6.17 -17.60
CA LEU A 259 7.78 7.39 -17.30
C LEU A 259 9.29 7.14 -17.14
N ILE A 260 9.71 5.90 -16.81
CA ILE A 260 11.11 5.54 -16.50
C ILE A 260 11.79 4.84 -17.67
N VAL A 261 11.08 3.93 -18.37
CA VAL A 261 11.70 3.03 -19.34
C VAL A 261 12.47 3.79 -20.43
N LYS A 262 13.67 3.27 -20.77
CA LYS A 262 14.48 3.81 -21.85
C LYS A 262 13.77 3.65 -23.21
N ASP A 263 13.91 4.66 -24.07
CA ASP A 263 13.44 4.65 -25.48
C ASP A 263 11.94 4.40 -25.62
N ILE A 264 11.10 5.04 -24.79
CA ILE A 264 9.63 4.85 -24.76
C ILE A 264 8.97 5.03 -26.14
N ALA A 265 9.47 5.93 -26.99
CA ALA A 265 8.92 6.16 -28.31
C ALA A 265 9.02 4.92 -29.22
N ALA A 266 10.13 4.19 -29.12
CA ALA A 266 10.34 2.95 -29.88
C ALA A 266 9.59 1.75 -29.26
N ARG A 267 9.22 1.84 -27.98
CA ARG A 267 8.55 0.76 -27.23
C ARG A 267 7.03 0.88 -27.24
N ALA A 268 6.48 2.08 -27.48
CA ALA A 268 5.05 2.28 -27.48
C ALA A 268 4.32 1.28 -28.40
N GLY A 269 3.29 0.62 -27.86
CA GLY A 269 2.57 -0.45 -28.52
C GLY A 269 3.16 -1.85 -28.34
N THR A 270 4.41 -2.01 -27.88
CA THR A 270 4.99 -3.33 -27.57
C THR A 270 4.60 -3.81 -26.18
N VAL A 271 4.65 -5.12 -25.94
CA VAL A 271 4.25 -5.73 -24.68
C VAL A 271 5.17 -5.32 -23.54
N MET A 272 4.59 -4.81 -22.46
CA MET A 272 5.25 -4.48 -21.19
C MET A 272 5.10 -5.60 -20.17
N ASN A 273 3.88 -6.10 -19.99
CA ASN A 273 3.57 -7.21 -19.09
C ASN A 273 2.40 -8.05 -19.61
N LYS A 274 2.28 -9.25 -19.06
CA LYS A 274 1.24 -10.22 -19.39
C LYS A 274 0.55 -10.72 -18.13
N LYS A 275 -0.77 -10.89 -18.20
CA LYS A 275 -1.60 -11.41 -17.10
C LYS A 275 -2.01 -12.85 -17.39
N VAL A 276 -1.96 -13.68 -16.37
CA VAL A 276 -2.42 -15.07 -16.39
C VAL A 276 -3.57 -15.20 -15.41
N TYR A 277 -4.71 -15.64 -15.89
CA TYR A 277 -5.93 -15.86 -15.11
C TYR A 277 -6.20 -17.36 -14.96
N ASN A 278 -7.24 -17.73 -14.21
CA ASN A 278 -7.74 -19.09 -14.19
C ASN A 278 -8.32 -19.50 -15.57
N ALA A 279 -8.49 -20.80 -15.80
CA ALA A 279 -8.96 -21.30 -17.11
C ALA A 279 -10.33 -20.76 -17.53
N THR A 280 -11.27 -20.64 -16.59
CA THR A 280 -12.65 -20.15 -16.83
C THR A 280 -12.63 -18.72 -17.35
N TYR A 281 -11.96 -17.81 -16.65
CA TYR A 281 -11.89 -16.41 -17.03
C TYR A 281 -11.04 -16.18 -18.29
N THR A 282 -9.99 -17.01 -18.47
CA THR A 282 -9.15 -17.01 -19.68
C THR A 282 -9.97 -17.35 -20.92
N GLU A 283 -10.82 -18.38 -20.85
CA GLU A 283 -11.69 -18.77 -21.96
C GLU A 283 -12.68 -17.66 -22.34
N GLU A 284 -13.30 -17.02 -21.34
CA GLU A 284 -14.23 -15.91 -21.56
C GLU A 284 -13.55 -14.68 -22.20
N LEU A 285 -12.38 -14.30 -21.70
CA LEU A 285 -11.61 -13.20 -22.26
C LEU A 285 -11.18 -13.49 -23.72
N ASN A 286 -10.78 -14.72 -24.02
CA ASN A 286 -10.43 -15.11 -25.39
C ASN A 286 -11.61 -14.99 -26.34
N LYS A 287 -12.83 -15.35 -25.89
CA LYS A 287 -14.06 -15.23 -26.69
C LYS A 287 -14.46 -13.77 -26.91
N SER A 288 -14.36 -12.93 -25.87
CA SER A 288 -14.85 -11.53 -25.90
C SER A 288 -13.84 -10.56 -26.51
N SER A 289 -12.55 -10.75 -26.28
CA SER A 289 -11.51 -9.74 -26.56
C SER A 289 -10.26 -10.31 -27.24
N GLY A 290 -10.17 -11.62 -27.43
CA GLY A 290 -9.02 -12.29 -28.01
C GLY A 290 -7.75 -12.28 -27.14
N SER A 291 -6.67 -12.85 -27.65
CA SER A 291 -5.42 -13.05 -26.92
C SER A 291 -4.71 -11.75 -26.50
N SER A 292 -5.02 -10.62 -27.12
CA SER A 292 -4.47 -9.31 -26.74
C SER A 292 -4.96 -8.81 -25.37
N ALA A 293 -6.09 -9.33 -24.87
CA ALA A 293 -6.65 -8.97 -23.55
C ALA A 293 -5.71 -9.29 -22.37
N PHE A 294 -4.78 -10.21 -22.57
CA PHE A 294 -3.81 -10.61 -21.54
C PHE A 294 -2.61 -9.68 -21.44
N ASN A 295 -2.36 -8.87 -22.48
CA ASN A 295 -1.19 -8.02 -22.59
C ASN A 295 -1.47 -6.60 -22.12
N THR A 296 -0.51 -6.01 -21.42
CA THR A 296 -0.42 -4.56 -21.25
C THR A 296 0.77 -4.07 -22.08
N ASN A 297 0.50 -3.11 -22.94
CA ASN A 297 1.54 -2.54 -23.82
C ASN A 297 2.07 -1.23 -23.24
N PHE A 298 3.32 -0.92 -23.56
CA PHE A 298 3.88 0.40 -23.29
C PHE A 298 3.04 1.48 -23.96
N LYS A 299 2.86 2.59 -23.22
CA LYS A 299 2.20 3.80 -23.71
C LYS A 299 3.21 4.94 -23.74
N PHE A 300 3.19 5.71 -24.78
CA PHE A 300 4.03 6.89 -24.87
C PHE A 300 3.67 7.91 -23.78
N GLU A 301 4.67 8.41 -23.07
CA GLU A 301 4.55 9.46 -22.06
C GLU A 301 5.50 10.61 -22.38
N ASN A 302 4.94 11.81 -22.59
CA ASN A 302 5.72 13.02 -22.93
C ASN A 302 6.80 13.35 -21.90
N ASN A 303 6.53 13.02 -20.64
CA ASN A 303 7.40 13.29 -19.49
C ASN A 303 8.36 12.13 -19.17
N ASN A 304 8.42 11.12 -20.03
CA ASN A 304 9.39 10.04 -19.90
C ASN A 304 10.84 10.59 -19.88
N LEU A 305 11.67 10.05 -19.00
CA LEU A 305 13.07 10.42 -18.86
C LEU A 305 14.00 9.72 -19.88
N GLY A 306 13.47 8.91 -20.76
CA GLY A 306 13.95 8.25 -21.99
C GLY A 306 15.45 7.99 -22.20
N THR A 307 16.32 8.74 -21.57
CA THR A 307 17.78 8.66 -21.71
C THR A 307 18.46 7.91 -20.56
N LEU A 308 17.70 7.46 -19.56
CA LEU A 308 18.25 6.73 -18.44
C LEU A 308 18.69 5.33 -18.86
N ASN A 309 19.93 4.95 -18.58
CA ASN A 309 20.41 3.58 -18.79
C ASN A 309 20.07 2.69 -17.59
N ARG A 310 19.89 3.28 -16.40
CA ARG A 310 19.63 2.58 -15.15
C ARG A 310 18.67 3.37 -14.26
N VAL A 311 18.06 2.66 -13.32
CA VAL A 311 17.24 3.22 -12.25
C VAL A 311 17.54 2.52 -10.93
N PHE A 312 17.51 3.29 -9.85
CA PHE A 312 17.69 2.76 -8.49
C PHE A 312 16.35 2.71 -7.79
N PHE A 313 16.04 1.60 -7.14
CA PHE A 313 14.93 1.47 -6.23
C PHE A 313 15.44 1.25 -4.81
N LEU A 314 15.02 2.13 -3.88
CA LEU A 314 15.21 1.86 -2.46
C LEU A 314 14.05 0.98 -2.00
N ILE A 315 14.37 -0.20 -1.49
CA ILE A 315 13.41 -1.26 -1.18
C ILE A 315 13.52 -1.76 0.26
N SER A 316 12.43 -2.32 0.76
CA SER A 316 12.37 -3.05 2.02
C SER A 316 11.37 -4.20 1.91
N ASN A 317 11.24 -4.98 2.97
CA ASN A 317 10.21 -6.02 3.05
C ASN A 317 8.74 -5.49 3.05
N SER A 318 8.56 -4.17 3.06
CA SER A 318 7.26 -3.53 2.81
C SER A 318 7.04 -3.17 1.34
N SER A 319 8.10 -3.22 0.50
CA SER A 319 7.97 -3.01 -0.95
C SER A 319 7.31 -4.23 -1.58
N ALA A 320 6.08 -4.09 -2.05
CA ALA A 320 5.28 -5.23 -2.48
C ALA A 320 4.47 -4.95 -3.73
N SER A 321 4.08 -6.00 -4.45
CA SER A 321 2.97 -5.97 -5.38
C SER A 321 3.19 -5.00 -6.56
N ALA A 322 2.44 -3.89 -6.70
CA ALA A 322 2.65 -2.90 -7.77
C ALA A 322 4.06 -2.27 -7.74
N SER A 323 4.71 -2.18 -6.57
CA SER A 323 6.13 -1.78 -6.45
C SER A 323 7.05 -2.80 -7.11
N GLU A 324 6.81 -4.08 -6.86
CA GLU A 324 7.58 -5.16 -7.47
C GLU A 324 7.28 -5.30 -8.97
N LEU A 325 6.05 -4.96 -9.38
CA LEU A 325 5.64 -4.95 -10.79
C LEU A 325 6.44 -3.91 -11.60
N VAL A 326 6.61 -2.69 -11.09
CA VAL A 326 7.46 -1.67 -11.76
C VAL A 326 8.88 -2.18 -11.93
N ILE A 327 9.47 -2.76 -10.89
CA ILE A 327 10.79 -3.36 -10.91
C ILE A 327 10.86 -4.45 -12.00
N ASN A 328 9.90 -5.38 -11.99
CA ASN A 328 9.84 -6.50 -12.93
C ASN A 328 9.65 -6.04 -14.38
N ASN A 329 8.78 -5.05 -14.61
CA ASN A 329 8.50 -4.51 -15.94
C ASN A 329 9.74 -3.84 -16.58
N LEU A 330 10.61 -3.20 -15.78
CA LEU A 330 11.78 -2.47 -16.26
C LEU A 330 12.99 -3.39 -16.53
N LYS A 331 13.13 -4.50 -15.79
CA LYS A 331 14.29 -5.41 -15.87
C LYS A 331 14.64 -5.90 -17.29
N PRO A 332 13.68 -6.18 -18.20
CA PRO A 332 14.00 -6.58 -19.57
C PRO A 332 14.65 -5.48 -20.43
N PHE A 333 14.56 -4.20 -20.01
CA PHE A 333 14.78 -3.06 -20.87
C PHE A 333 15.88 -2.10 -20.41
N MET A 334 16.27 -2.15 -19.15
CA MET A 334 17.31 -1.30 -18.57
C MET A 334 17.88 -1.90 -17.29
N ASP A 335 19.00 -1.37 -16.80
CA ASP A 335 19.57 -1.81 -15.54
C ASP A 335 18.71 -1.33 -14.37
N VAL A 336 18.26 -2.26 -13.54
CA VAL A 336 17.47 -2.00 -12.33
C VAL A 336 18.32 -2.37 -11.12
N ILE A 337 18.68 -1.38 -10.31
CA ILE A 337 19.55 -1.54 -9.14
C ILE A 337 18.72 -1.39 -7.87
N LEU A 338 18.69 -2.45 -7.07
CA LEU A 338 17.91 -2.54 -5.83
C LEU A 338 18.82 -2.27 -4.62
N VAL A 339 18.43 -1.33 -3.77
CA VAL A 339 19.20 -0.92 -2.58
C VAL A 339 18.29 -1.02 -1.34
N GLY A 340 18.72 -1.74 -0.33
CA GLY A 340 17.95 -1.92 0.89
C GLY A 340 17.87 -3.35 1.37
N GLU A 341 16.66 -3.82 1.70
CA GLU A 341 16.35 -5.20 2.08
C GLU A 341 15.59 -5.91 0.96
N HIS A 342 15.32 -7.20 1.09
CA HIS A 342 14.48 -7.93 0.12
C HIS A 342 13.06 -7.37 0.07
N THR A 343 12.36 -7.55 -1.07
CA THR A 343 10.95 -7.16 -1.20
C THR A 343 10.02 -8.23 -0.62
N TYR A 344 8.72 -7.99 -0.67
CA TYR A 344 7.72 -8.87 -0.03
C TYR A 344 7.44 -10.16 -0.78
N GLY A 345 7.53 -10.16 -2.11
CA GLY A 345 7.27 -11.33 -2.94
C GLY A 345 5.80 -11.55 -3.29
N LYS A 346 5.14 -10.54 -3.89
CA LYS A 346 3.76 -10.64 -4.37
C LYS A 346 3.69 -10.37 -5.88
N ASN A 347 3.69 -11.43 -6.69
CA ASN A 347 3.56 -11.38 -8.14
C ASN A 347 2.13 -11.62 -8.65
N VAL A 348 1.16 -11.57 -7.76
CA VAL A 348 -0.27 -11.81 -8.02
C VAL A 348 -1.11 -10.60 -7.66
N GLY A 349 -2.23 -10.44 -8.34
CA GLY A 349 -3.13 -9.31 -8.15
C GLY A 349 -4.59 -9.74 -8.05
N SER A 350 -5.44 -8.75 -7.80
CA SER A 350 -6.83 -8.95 -7.44
C SER A 350 -7.77 -8.09 -8.30
N PHE A 351 -8.97 -8.60 -8.55
CA PHE A 351 -10.12 -7.77 -8.85
C PHE A 351 -10.85 -7.41 -7.57
N THR A 352 -11.41 -6.21 -7.52
CA THR A 352 -12.38 -5.87 -6.48
C THR A 352 -13.75 -6.30 -6.96
N LEU A 353 -14.37 -7.23 -6.23
CA LEU A 353 -15.69 -7.77 -6.56
C LEU A 353 -16.71 -7.27 -5.53
N THR A 354 -17.80 -6.71 -6.05
CA THR A 354 -18.96 -6.27 -5.27
C THR A 354 -20.23 -6.82 -5.91
N ASP A 355 -21.32 -6.92 -5.15
CA ASP A 355 -22.58 -7.37 -5.72
C ASP A 355 -23.17 -6.31 -6.66
N SER A 356 -23.19 -6.57 -7.97
CA SER A 356 -23.73 -5.65 -8.98
C SER A 356 -25.23 -5.33 -8.81
N LYS A 357 -25.94 -6.17 -8.07
CA LYS A 357 -27.37 -5.96 -7.74
C LYS A 357 -27.57 -5.21 -6.42
N ASN A 358 -26.49 -4.82 -5.74
CA ASN A 358 -26.51 -4.14 -4.44
C ASN A 358 -27.34 -4.84 -3.35
N ARG A 359 -27.42 -6.18 -3.39
CA ARG A 359 -28.13 -6.98 -2.37
C ARG A 359 -27.31 -7.08 -1.08
N TRP A 360 -25.97 -7.12 -1.23
CA TRP A 360 -25.00 -7.35 -0.17
C TRP A 360 -23.97 -6.23 -0.13
N ASN A 361 -23.59 -5.81 1.04
CA ASN A 361 -22.56 -4.75 1.23
C ASN A 361 -21.15 -5.31 1.44
N TYR A 362 -20.89 -6.54 1.00
CA TYR A 362 -19.54 -7.11 1.08
C TYR A 362 -18.69 -6.70 -0.11
N GLY A 363 -17.40 -6.43 0.16
CA GLY A 363 -16.39 -6.28 -0.87
C GLY A 363 -15.40 -7.44 -0.80
N LEU A 364 -15.18 -8.13 -1.92
CA LEU A 364 -14.21 -9.23 -2.03
C LEU A 364 -12.98 -8.74 -2.78
N GLN A 365 -11.81 -9.14 -2.32
CA GLN A 365 -10.52 -8.90 -2.96
C GLN A 365 -9.76 -10.23 -3.11
N PRO A 366 -10.28 -11.19 -3.90
CA PRO A 366 -9.60 -12.44 -4.14
C PRO A 366 -8.40 -12.25 -5.07
N ILE A 367 -7.40 -13.09 -4.96
CA ILE A 367 -6.36 -13.18 -5.99
C ILE A 367 -6.98 -13.72 -7.28
N THR A 368 -6.88 -12.96 -8.37
CA THR A 368 -7.53 -13.27 -9.64
C THR A 368 -6.56 -13.44 -10.80
N PHE A 369 -5.35 -12.89 -10.71
CA PHE A 369 -4.35 -13.02 -11.76
C PHE A 369 -2.93 -13.11 -11.21
N LYS A 370 -2.05 -13.70 -11.99
CA LYS A 370 -0.59 -13.60 -11.89
C LYS A 370 -0.08 -12.69 -13.01
N ILE A 371 1.02 -11.97 -12.77
CA ILE A 371 1.57 -11.06 -13.77
C ILE A 371 3.05 -11.39 -14.05
N ALA A 372 3.44 -11.37 -15.33
CA ALA A 372 4.78 -11.57 -15.79
C ALA A 372 5.23 -10.37 -16.65
N ASN A 373 6.53 -10.11 -16.74
CA ASN A 373 7.07 -9.08 -17.61
C ASN A 373 7.06 -9.51 -19.10
N ALA A 374 7.59 -8.69 -19.99
CA ALA A 374 7.63 -8.96 -21.43
C ALA A 374 8.39 -10.25 -21.81
N LYS A 375 9.27 -10.75 -20.94
CA LYS A 375 10.03 -12.00 -21.12
C LYS A 375 9.39 -13.19 -20.40
N ASP A 376 8.14 -13.09 -19.98
CA ASP A 376 7.41 -14.12 -19.22
C ASP A 376 7.99 -14.41 -17.82
N GLU A 377 8.81 -13.52 -17.27
CA GLU A 377 9.42 -13.67 -15.95
C GLU A 377 8.48 -13.18 -14.86
N SER A 378 8.28 -13.99 -13.83
CA SER A 378 7.44 -13.70 -12.65
C SER A 378 7.94 -14.45 -11.40
N ASN A 379 9.25 -14.64 -11.30
CA ASN A 379 9.89 -15.50 -10.30
C ASN A 379 10.10 -14.85 -8.94
N TYR A 380 9.68 -13.59 -8.75
CA TYR A 380 9.76 -12.88 -7.48
C TYR A 380 8.62 -13.21 -6.49
N GLY A 381 7.67 -14.07 -6.87
CA GLY A 381 6.51 -14.45 -6.05
C GLY A 381 6.83 -15.42 -4.89
N THR A 382 8.02 -15.36 -4.34
CA THR A 382 8.50 -16.12 -3.18
C THR A 382 8.46 -15.28 -1.91
N LYS A 383 8.67 -15.88 -0.74
CA LYS A 383 8.76 -15.11 0.52
C LYS A 383 9.95 -14.14 0.58
N ASP A 384 10.93 -14.32 -0.30
CA ASP A 384 12.13 -13.48 -0.36
C ASP A 384 12.04 -12.39 -1.44
N GLY A 385 11.00 -12.38 -2.26
CA GLY A 385 10.77 -11.38 -3.30
C GLY A 385 11.98 -11.14 -4.20
N PHE A 386 12.28 -9.86 -4.49
CA PHE A 386 13.54 -9.46 -5.10
C PHE A 386 14.60 -9.23 -4.01
N LEU A 387 15.76 -9.82 -4.20
CA LEU A 387 16.93 -9.55 -3.34
C LEU A 387 17.60 -8.24 -3.76
N PRO A 388 18.13 -7.42 -2.84
CA PRO A 388 18.84 -6.19 -3.18
C PRO A 388 20.21 -6.48 -3.80
N ASN A 389 20.62 -5.62 -4.74
CA ASN A 389 21.99 -5.59 -5.24
C ASN A 389 22.95 -5.01 -4.21
N ILE A 390 22.44 -4.08 -3.39
CA ILE A 390 23.18 -3.41 -2.31
C ILE A 390 22.39 -3.55 -1.03
N ALA A 391 22.78 -4.49 -0.17
CA ALA A 391 22.09 -4.75 1.08
C ALA A 391 22.41 -3.69 2.13
N ILE A 392 21.36 -3.12 2.73
CA ILE A 392 21.46 -2.19 3.86
C ILE A 392 20.10 -2.11 4.56
N THR A 393 20.15 -2.05 5.91
CA THR A 393 18.96 -1.89 6.76
C THR A 393 18.81 -0.44 7.24
N ASP A 394 17.58 0.08 7.22
CA ASP A 394 17.26 1.43 7.73
C ASP A 394 17.12 1.42 9.26
N ASN A 395 18.23 1.23 9.96
CA ASN A 395 18.29 1.13 11.42
C ASN A 395 19.30 2.08 12.08
N VAL A 396 19.76 3.10 11.38
CA VAL A 396 20.73 4.07 11.89
C VAL A 396 20.00 5.31 12.40
N LEU A 397 20.09 5.56 13.70
CA LEU A 397 19.46 6.69 14.37
C LEU A 397 20.46 7.82 14.70
N PRO A 398 19.97 9.08 14.76
CA PRO A 398 18.63 9.53 14.41
C PRO A 398 18.36 9.48 12.90
N PHE A 399 17.10 9.21 12.49
CA PHE A 399 16.74 9.24 11.08
C PHE A 399 16.93 10.61 10.46
N LYS A 400 17.63 10.67 9.33
CA LYS A 400 17.68 11.86 8.48
C LYS A 400 16.41 11.95 7.60
N GLN A 401 16.08 13.18 7.15
CA GLN A 401 14.88 13.40 6.35
C GLN A 401 14.96 12.70 4.98
N LEU A 402 13.81 12.29 4.43
CA LEU A 402 13.74 11.73 3.09
C LEU A 402 14.25 12.76 2.07
N GLY A 403 15.11 12.33 1.15
CA GLY A 403 15.77 13.18 0.17
C GLY A 403 17.02 13.92 0.69
N ASP A 404 17.41 13.76 1.95
CA ASP A 404 18.71 14.18 2.43
C ASP A 404 19.79 13.25 1.81
N PRO A 405 20.80 13.77 1.09
CA PRO A 405 21.85 12.96 0.48
C PRO A 405 22.63 12.07 1.45
N TYR A 406 22.56 12.37 2.72
CA TYR A 406 23.23 11.62 3.80
C TYR A 406 22.25 10.72 4.59
N GLU A 407 20.99 10.57 4.12
CA GLU A 407 20.07 9.57 4.66
C GLU A 407 20.63 8.18 4.37
N THR A 408 20.55 7.28 5.33
CA THR A 408 21.31 6.01 5.35
C THR A 408 21.19 5.19 4.06
N VAL A 409 19.97 4.94 3.59
CA VAL A 409 19.74 4.08 2.42
C VAL A 409 19.92 4.85 1.12
N LEU A 410 19.45 6.09 1.04
CA LEU A 410 19.66 6.97 -0.11
C LEU A 410 21.15 7.22 -0.35
N ASN A 411 21.91 7.47 0.69
CA ASN A 411 23.36 7.69 0.57
C ASN A 411 24.09 6.51 -0.08
N LYS A 412 23.67 5.27 0.21
CA LYS A 412 24.26 4.08 -0.45
C LYS A 412 24.02 4.08 -1.95
N ALA A 413 22.81 4.44 -2.41
CA ALA A 413 22.51 4.59 -3.83
C ALA A 413 23.37 5.72 -4.48
N LEU A 414 23.47 6.87 -3.80
CA LEU A 414 24.25 8.02 -4.28
C LEU A 414 25.74 7.72 -4.37
N LEU A 415 26.32 7.00 -3.42
CA LEU A 415 27.71 6.54 -3.49
C LEU A 415 27.97 5.57 -4.62
N PHE A 416 26.98 4.74 -4.98
CA PHE A 416 27.10 3.88 -6.17
C PHE A 416 27.00 4.68 -7.47
N ILE A 417 26.16 5.74 -7.49
CA ILE A 417 26.04 6.65 -8.65
C ILE A 417 27.37 7.38 -8.90
N SER A 418 28.00 7.91 -7.86
CA SER A 418 29.29 8.61 -7.94
C SER A 418 30.08 8.44 -6.65
N PRO A 419 31.02 7.47 -6.59
CA PRO A 419 31.84 7.22 -5.40
C PRO A 419 32.74 8.39 -5.00
N THR A 420 33.18 9.19 -5.98
CA THR A 420 34.10 10.31 -5.80
C THR A 420 33.42 11.59 -5.27
N ALA A 421 32.09 11.59 -5.20
CA ALA A 421 31.32 12.73 -4.69
C ALA A 421 31.32 12.83 -3.16
N PHE A 422 31.95 11.90 -2.46
CA PHE A 422 32.07 11.94 -1.01
C PHE A 422 32.84 13.21 -0.59
N GLN A 423 32.11 14.24 -0.20
CA GLN A 423 32.67 15.39 0.49
C GLN A 423 32.80 15.01 1.99
N PRO A 424 33.98 15.06 2.59
CA PRO A 424 34.10 14.88 4.02
C PRO A 424 33.24 15.91 4.73
N PHE A 425 32.50 15.46 5.70
CA PHE A 425 31.54 16.22 6.49
C PHE A 425 32.08 17.54 7.00
N SER A 426 31.37 18.64 6.75
CA SER A 426 31.53 19.84 7.58
C SER A 426 30.89 19.57 8.95
N ALA A 427 31.61 19.87 10.02
CA ALA A 427 31.30 19.53 11.42
C ALA A 427 29.91 19.97 11.93
N SER A 428 29.20 20.86 11.22
CA SER A 428 27.87 21.37 11.60
C SER A 428 26.70 20.42 11.28
N ARG A 429 26.94 19.29 10.58
CA ARG A 429 25.91 18.29 10.22
C ARG A 429 26.04 16.96 10.96
N ASN A 430 26.97 16.87 11.90
CA ASN A 430 27.30 15.63 12.60
C ASN A 430 26.51 15.49 13.91
N THR A 431 25.23 15.14 13.81
CA THR A 431 24.63 14.39 14.92
C THR A 431 25.20 12.97 14.81
N PRO A 432 25.89 12.45 15.84
CA PRO A 432 26.38 11.08 15.82
C PRO A 432 25.22 10.12 15.56
N GLN A 433 25.34 9.32 14.49
CA GLN A 433 24.37 8.28 14.16
C GLN A 433 24.88 6.94 14.65
N THR A 434 24.05 6.19 15.35
CA THR A 434 24.36 4.85 15.83
C THR A 434 23.34 3.84 15.33
N LYS A 435 23.79 2.59 15.13
CA LYS A 435 22.87 1.49 14.85
C LYS A 435 22.04 1.20 16.09
N ALA A 436 20.73 1.14 15.93
CA ALA A 436 19.81 0.75 16.99
C ALA A 436 19.23 -0.64 16.72
N THR A 437 18.83 -1.36 17.77
CA THR A 437 18.26 -2.68 17.64
C THR A 437 16.79 -2.58 17.23
N LEU A 438 16.47 -3.05 16.03
CA LEU A 438 15.09 -3.11 15.52
C LEU A 438 14.28 -4.20 16.25
N PHE A 439 13.04 -3.88 16.58
CA PHE A 439 12.04 -4.85 16.98
C PHE A 439 11.32 -5.36 15.73
N GLN A 440 11.43 -6.67 15.45
CA GLN A 440 10.74 -7.38 14.36
C GLN A 440 10.98 -6.86 12.92
N ASN A 441 11.96 -6.05 12.64
CA ASN A 441 12.31 -5.54 11.31
C ASN A 441 11.11 -5.02 10.48
N LYS A 442 10.08 -4.46 11.11
CA LYS A 442 8.87 -3.99 10.43
C LYS A 442 8.59 -2.53 10.77
N ALA A 443 8.43 -1.72 9.72
CA ALA A 443 7.73 -0.46 9.87
C ALA A 443 6.23 -0.75 10.02
N VAL A 444 5.59 -0.13 11.00
CA VAL A 444 4.16 -0.29 11.28
C VAL A 444 3.48 1.07 11.14
N SER A 445 2.23 1.11 10.70
CA SER A 445 1.42 2.33 10.67
C SER A 445 0.59 2.45 11.96
N ASP A 446 0.13 3.65 12.24
CA ASP A 446 -0.83 3.94 13.32
C ASP A 446 -2.19 3.26 13.08
N ASN A 447 -2.44 2.85 11.84
CA ASN A 447 -3.55 2.00 11.48
C ASN A 447 -3.10 0.54 11.60
N ILE A 448 -3.49 -0.12 12.70
CA ILE A 448 -3.07 -1.50 13.06
C ILE A 448 -3.60 -2.57 12.10
N LYS A 449 -4.52 -2.23 11.21
CA LYS A 449 -4.76 -3.07 10.04
C LYS A 449 -3.47 -3.04 9.23
N MET A 450 -2.75 -4.16 9.24
CA MET A 450 -1.48 -4.36 8.53
C MET A 450 -1.53 -3.65 7.19
N ASP A 451 -0.48 -2.89 6.87
CA ASP A 451 -0.31 -2.33 5.54
C ASP A 451 -0.55 -3.46 4.54
N ARG A 452 -1.65 -3.38 3.80
CA ARG A 452 -1.98 -4.41 2.84
C ARG A 452 -1.09 -4.24 1.63
N GLN A 453 -0.55 -5.35 1.18
CA GLN A 453 0.24 -5.41 -0.04
C GLN A 453 -0.74 -5.66 -1.18
N ASP A 454 -1.22 -4.60 -1.83
CA ASP A 454 -2.24 -4.73 -2.88
C ASP A 454 -1.69 -4.42 -4.28
N MET A 455 -2.02 -5.32 -5.21
CA MET A 455 -1.96 -5.10 -6.66
C MET A 455 -3.37 -5.36 -7.20
N TRP A 456 -4.02 -4.35 -7.73
CA TRP A 456 -5.39 -4.49 -8.13
C TRP A 456 -5.77 -3.68 -9.36
N MET A 457 -6.83 -4.12 -10.00
CA MET A 457 -7.45 -3.46 -11.14
C MET A 457 -8.96 -3.71 -11.15
N LYS A 458 -9.70 -2.91 -11.89
CA LYS A 458 -11.11 -3.21 -12.16
C LYS A 458 -11.19 -4.40 -13.14
N PRO A 459 -12.15 -5.32 -12.99
CA PRO A 459 -12.38 -6.33 -14.00
C PRO A 459 -12.76 -5.66 -15.33
N ASN A 460 -12.24 -6.21 -16.42
CA ASN A 460 -12.72 -5.86 -17.76
C ASN A 460 -14.02 -6.64 -17.97
N LEU A 461 -15.17 -6.01 -17.71
CA LEU A 461 -16.50 -6.56 -17.93
C LEU A 461 -17.07 -5.97 -19.20
#